data_4fe742d1ae7a174369bb27a4ad513a08
#
_entry.id   4fe742d1ae7a174369bb27a4ad513a08
#
_cell.length_a   1.000
_cell.length_b   1.000
_cell.length_c   1.000
_cell.angle_alpha   90.00
_cell.angle_beta   90.00
_cell.angle_gamma   90.00
#
_symmetry.space_group_name_H-M   'P 1'
#
loop_
_entity.id
_entity.type
_entity.pdbx_description
1 polymer ?
#
loop_
_entity_poly.entity_id
_entity_poly.type
_entity_poly.pdbx_seq_one_letter_code
_entity_poly.pdbx_strand_id
1 'polypeptide(L)'
;MSTIEPLASHDTALVVRVFSFSYKKGLPADESGNGGGYVFDCRSTHNPGRYEPYKQLTGLDQPVIDFLEEDGEIVTFLEHVYALADTHVERYIERGFTALMFSFGCTGGQHRSVYSAQHLAEHLHQKFGVEVRLVHREQGIETFFPATASH
;
A
#
# COMPACT_ATOMS: atom_id res chain seq x y z
N MET A 1 -24.23 21.76 19.62
CA MET A 1 -23.67 21.33 19.42
C MET A 1 -23.02 20.83 19.40
N SER A 2 -23.27 20.63 19.38
CA SER A 2 -22.52 20.07 19.30
C SER A 2 -21.99 19.29 19.30
N THR A 3 -21.90 19.09 19.39
CA THR A 3 -21.19 18.44 19.33
C THR A 3 -20.69 17.56 19.23
N ILE A 4 -20.64 17.45 19.27
CA ILE A 4 -19.97 16.64 19.26
C ILE A 4 -19.73 15.52 18.95
N GLU A 5 -19.84 15.02 19.29
CA GLU A 5 -19.62 13.79 18.94
C GLU A 5 -19.06 13.47 17.73
N PRO A 6 -19.07 14.08 16.99
CA PRO A 6 -18.50 13.86 15.69
C PRO A 6 -17.04 13.62 15.67
N LEU A 7 -16.43 13.72 16.77
CA LEU A 7 -15.03 13.46 16.83
C LEU A 7 -14.67 12.06 16.44
N ALA A 8 -15.48 11.12 16.88
CA ALA A 8 -15.23 9.74 16.54
C ALA A 8 -15.28 9.52 15.05
N SER A 9 -16.15 10.24 14.37
CA SER A 9 -16.24 10.06 12.92
C SER A 9 -15.02 10.59 12.22
N HIS A 10 -14.30 11.55 12.79
CA HIS A 10 -13.08 12.01 12.17
C HIS A 10 -12.02 10.93 12.20
N ASP A 11 -11.94 10.17 13.29
CA ASP A 11 -10.95 9.12 13.42
C ASP A 11 -11.12 8.04 12.38
N THR A 12 -12.35 7.83 11.91
CA THR A 12 -12.65 6.77 10.96
C THR A 12 -12.90 7.27 9.56
N ALA A 13 -12.72 8.54 9.34
CA ALA A 13 -13.07 9.11 8.05
C ALA A 13 -12.08 8.78 6.93
N LEU A 14 -10.80 8.66 7.26
CA LEU A 14 -9.78 8.45 6.23
C LEU A 14 -9.78 7.01 5.77
N VAL A 15 -9.89 6.82 4.46
CA VAL A 15 -9.74 5.52 3.81
C VAL A 15 -8.47 5.60 2.97
N VAL A 16 -7.53 4.71 3.24
CA VAL A 16 -6.29 4.62 2.47
C VAL A 16 -6.43 3.45 1.50
N ARG A 17 -6.23 3.73 0.22
CA ARG A 17 -6.26 2.70 -0.82
C ARG A 17 -4.83 2.42 -1.26
N VAL A 18 -4.45 1.15 -1.26
CA VAL A 18 -3.11 0.73 -1.64
C VAL A 18 -3.22 -0.30 -2.75
N PHE A 19 -2.49 -0.08 -3.84
CA PHE A 19 -2.55 -0.94 -5.02
C PHE A 19 -1.18 -1.49 -5.35
N SER A 20 -1.13 -2.73 -5.87
CA SER A 20 0.01 -3.19 -6.65
C SER A 20 -0.44 -3.38 -8.10
N PHE A 21 0.46 -3.10 -9.04
CA PHE A 21 0.09 -3.14 -10.45
C PHE A 21 1.30 -3.36 -11.35
N SER A 22 1.02 -3.73 -12.61
CA SER A 22 2.01 -3.86 -13.67
C SER A 22 2.00 -2.60 -14.52
N TYR A 23 3.19 -2.01 -14.73
CA TYR A 23 3.28 -0.86 -15.63
C TYR A 23 2.83 -1.19 -17.05
N LYS A 24 2.89 -2.46 -17.45
CA LYS A 24 2.41 -2.86 -18.77
C LYS A 24 0.92 -2.68 -18.93
N LYS A 25 0.18 -2.63 -17.83
CA LYS A 25 -1.28 -2.52 -17.85
C LYS A 25 -1.77 -1.15 -17.43
N GLY A 26 -0.86 -0.21 -17.20
CA GLY A 26 -1.23 1.16 -16.86
C GLY A 26 -1.49 1.36 -15.38
N LEU A 27 -1.61 2.61 -14.99
CA LEU A 27 -1.80 2.99 -13.59
C LEU A 27 -3.20 2.64 -13.10
N PRO A 28 -3.33 2.29 -11.82
CA PRO A 28 -4.67 2.09 -11.25
C PRO A 28 -5.49 3.36 -11.28
N ALA A 29 -6.79 3.22 -11.47
CA ALA A 29 -7.70 4.35 -11.44
C ALA A 29 -8.02 4.75 -10.01
N ASP A 30 -8.21 6.05 -9.78
CA ASP A 30 -8.61 6.57 -8.48
C ASP A 30 -10.12 6.71 -8.45
N GLU A 31 -10.76 5.94 -7.57
CA GLU A 31 -12.20 5.94 -7.44
C GLU A 31 -12.72 7.05 -6.52
N SER A 32 -11.83 7.73 -5.81
CA SER A 32 -12.24 8.78 -4.87
C SER A 32 -12.57 10.09 -5.57
N GLY A 33 -12.16 10.25 -6.82
CA GLY A 33 -12.36 11.50 -7.53
C GLY A 33 -11.27 12.52 -7.32
N ASN A 34 -10.22 12.19 -6.56
CA ASN A 34 -9.14 13.14 -6.25
C ASN A 34 -7.99 13.10 -7.25
N GLY A 35 -8.08 12.24 -8.26
CA GLY A 35 -7.08 12.21 -9.33
C GLY A 35 -5.88 11.34 -9.06
N GLY A 36 -5.88 10.56 -7.99
CA GLY A 36 -4.80 9.64 -7.68
C GLY A 36 -4.05 10.01 -6.42
N GLY A 37 -2.81 9.59 -6.35
CA GLY A 37 -1.96 9.83 -5.19
C GLY A 37 -0.54 9.44 -5.55
N TYR A 38 0.18 8.82 -4.61
CA TYR A 38 1.54 8.40 -4.87
C TYR A 38 1.59 7.22 -5.83
N VAL A 39 2.56 7.24 -6.72
CA VAL A 39 2.90 6.09 -7.55
C VAL A 39 4.37 5.80 -7.30
N PHE A 40 4.66 4.66 -6.72
CA PHE A 40 6.03 4.25 -6.42
C PHE A 40 6.49 3.21 -7.43
N ASP A 41 7.61 3.50 -8.04
CA ASP A 41 8.20 2.62 -9.05
C ASP A 41 9.20 1.69 -8.37
N CYS A 42 8.88 0.39 -8.34
CA CYS A 42 9.73 -0.60 -7.69
C CYS A 42 10.76 -1.21 -8.66
N ARG A 43 10.81 -0.75 -9.90
CA ARG A 43 11.61 -1.40 -10.94
C ARG A 43 13.12 -1.29 -10.74
N SER A 44 13.57 -0.36 -9.90
CA SER A 44 15.01 -0.22 -9.65
C SER A 44 15.55 -1.27 -8.69
N THR A 45 14.69 -1.99 -7.96
CA THR A 45 15.13 -2.98 -6.99
C THR A 45 15.27 -4.35 -7.64
N HIS A 46 16.01 -5.24 -6.97
CA HIS A 46 16.35 -6.55 -7.52
C HIS A 46 15.08 -7.37 -7.79
N ASN A 47 14.99 -7.93 -8.97
CA ASN A 47 13.79 -8.60 -9.46
C ASN A 47 13.89 -10.13 -9.28
N PRO A 48 13.14 -10.73 -8.35
CA PRO A 48 13.15 -12.17 -8.20
C PRO A 48 12.59 -12.90 -9.44
N GLY A 49 11.78 -12.23 -10.25
CA GLY A 49 11.22 -12.82 -11.46
C GLY A 49 12.24 -13.19 -12.52
N ARG A 50 13.50 -12.76 -12.34
CA ARG A 50 14.59 -13.17 -13.25
C ARG A 50 15.02 -14.61 -13.00
N TYR A 51 14.63 -15.20 -11.88
CA TYR A 51 15.12 -16.51 -11.46
C TYR A 51 13.99 -17.52 -11.46
N GLU A 52 14.28 -18.71 -12.01
CA GLU A 52 13.29 -19.73 -12.25
C GLU A 52 12.44 -20.09 -11.02
N PRO A 53 13.04 -20.27 -9.81
CA PRO A 53 12.24 -20.69 -8.66
C PRO A 53 11.10 -19.76 -8.29
N TYR A 54 11.16 -18.48 -8.71
CA TYR A 54 10.17 -17.49 -8.28
C TYR A 54 9.19 -17.10 -9.38
N LYS A 55 9.35 -17.61 -10.59
CA LYS A 55 8.57 -17.13 -11.73
C LYS A 55 7.07 -17.40 -11.61
N GLN A 56 6.69 -18.46 -10.92
CA GLN A 56 5.28 -18.81 -10.75
C GLN A 56 4.72 -18.35 -9.41
N LEU A 57 5.54 -17.69 -8.59
CA LEU A 57 5.15 -17.21 -7.26
C LEU A 57 4.91 -15.72 -7.28
N THR A 58 4.32 -15.20 -6.22
CA THR A 58 4.07 -13.76 -6.09
C THR A 58 4.77 -13.20 -4.85
N GLY A 59 4.68 -11.90 -4.67
CA GLY A 59 5.21 -11.24 -3.48
C GLY A 59 4.53 -11.63 -2.18
N LEU A 60 3.47 -12.43 -2.24
CA LEU A 60 2.81 -12.96 -1.04
C LEU A 60 3.36 -14.33 -0.64
N ASP A 61 4.15 -14.95 -1.49
CA ASP A 61 4.67 -16.29 -1.23
C ASP A 61 5.99 -16.22 -0.47
N GLN A 62 6.13 -17.09 0.53
CA GLN A 62 7.28 -17.03 1.44
C GLN A 62 8.64 -17.09 0.74
N PRO A 63 8.87 -17.94 -0.28
CA PRO A 63 10.17 -17.94 -0.94
C PRO A 63 10.53 -16.60 -1.57
N VAL A 64 9.54 -15.88 -2.12
CA VAL A 64 9.77 -14.56 -2.70
C VAL A 64 10.04 -13.54 -1.60
N ILE A 65 9.27 -13.61 -0.51
CA ILE A 65 9.47 -12.74 0.64
C ILE A 65 10.90 -12.91 1.17
N ASP A 66 11.33 -14.16 1.34
CA ASP A 66 12.67 -14.45 1.85
C ASP A 66 13.75 -13.91 0.92
N PHE A 67 13.58 -14.07 -0.39
CA PHE A 67 14.52 -13.54 -1.37
C PHE A 67 14.65 -12.02 -1.24
N LEU A 68 13.50 -11.35 -1.19
CA LEU A 68 13.48 -9.88 -1.15
C LEU A 68 14.08 -9.34 0.14
N GLU A 69 13.81 -10.00 1.25
CA GLU A 69 14.29 -9.55 2.55
C GLU A 69 15.78 -9.82 2.71
N GLU A 70 16.26 -10.95 2.19
CA GLU A 70 17.69 -11.27 2.25
C GLU A 70 18.47 -10.33 1.35
N ASP A 71 17.97 -10.03 0.16
CA ASP A 71 18.59 -9.08 -0.75
C ASP A 71 18.60 -7.66 -0.16
N GLY A 72 17.51 -7.25 0.45
CA GLY A 72 17.41 -6.01 1.19
C GLY A 72 17.11 -4.74 0.40
N GLU A 73 17.22 -4.75 -0.92
CA GLU A 73 16.99 -3.52 -1.69
C GLU A 73 15.58 -2.98 -1.54
N ILE A 74 14.58 -3.86 -1.65
CA ILE A 74 13.18 -3.43 -1.51
C ILE A 74 12.88 -3.01 -0.07
N VAL A 75 13.56 -3.60 0.90
CA VAL A 75 13.37 -3.25 2.31
C VAL A 75 13.82 -1.81 2.55
N THR A 76 14.99 -1.43 2.02
CA THR A 76 15.49 -0.05 2.14
C THR A 76 14.55 0.92 1.42
N PHE A 77 14.09 0.55 0.23
CA PHE A 77 13.11 1.35 -0.51
C PHE A 77 11.86 1.60 0.34
N LEU A 78 11.33 0.56 0.97
CA LEU A 78 10.13 0.70 1.80
C LEU A 78 10.36 1.55 3.03
N GLU A 79 11.56 1.58 3.59
CA GLU A 79 11.85 2.46 4.73
C GLU A 79 11.60 3.91 4.37
N HIS A 80 12.01 4.32 3.16
CA HIS A 80 11.76 5.67 2.69
C HIS A 80 10.27 5.91 2.41
N VAL A 81 9.59 4.90 1.85
CA VAL A 81 8.16 4.99 1.60
C VAL A 81 7.39 5.15 2.91
N TYR A 82 7.75 4.38 3.93
CA TYR A 82 7.07 4.49 5.22
C TYR A 82 7.19 5.89 5.80
N ALA A 83 8.36 6.51 5.69
CA ALA A 83 8.55 7.86 6.20
C ALA A 83 7.63 8.86 5.50
N LEU A 84 7.55 8.78 4.17
CA LEU A 84 6.65 9.65 3.40
C LEU A 84 5.20 9.38 3.73
N ALA A 85 4.81 8.11 3.76
CA ALA A 85 3.42 7.73 3.97
C ALA A 85 2.95 8.09 5.36
N ASP A 86 3.78 7.88 6.38
CA ASP A 86 3.41 8.19 7.76
C ASP A 86 3.11 9.67 7.92
N THR A 87 3.96 10.53 7.38
CA THR A 87 3.75 11.96 7.46
C THR A 87 2.46 12.38 6.77
N HIS A 88 2.19 11.80 5.62
CA HIS A 88 1.01 12.15 4.84
C HIS A 88 -0.27 11.69 5.54
N VAL A 89 -0.29 10.45 6.02
CA VAL A 89 -1.45 9.92 6.72
C VAL A 89 -1.74 10.72 7.98
N GLU A 90 -0.70 11.02 8.75
CA GLU A 90 -0.86 11.80 9.97
C GLU A 90 -1.48 13.15 9.69
N ARG A 91 -0.99 13.83 8.66
CA ARG A 91 -1.51 15.15 8.30
C ARG A 91 -2.96 15.06 7.78
N TYR A 92 -3.29 14.03 7.02
CA TYR A 92 -4.65 13.85 6.50
C TYR A 92 -5.64 13.56 7.62
N ILE A 93 -5.22 12.78 8.63
CA ILE A 93 -6.07 12.55 9.80
C ILE A 93 -6.34 13.86 10.51
N GLU A 94 -5.29 14.67 10.74
CA GLU A 94 -5.45 15.96 11.41
C GLU A 94 -6.39 16.89 10.67
N ARG A 95 -6.36 16.85 9.35
CA ARG A 95 -7.17 17.74 8.52
C ARG A 95 -8.56 17.20 8.21
N GLY A 96 -8.86 15.97 8.63
CA GLY A 96 -10.17 15.38 8.37
C GLY A 96 -10.38 14.97 6.92
N PHE A 97 -9.32 14.72 6.16
CA PHE A 97 -9.45 14.25 4.78
C PHE A 97 -9.87 12.80 4.77
N THR A 98 -10.52 12.38 3.69
CA THR A 98 -11.20 11.08 3.64
C THR A 98 -10.62 10.10 2.63
N ALA A 99 -9.67 10.50 1.82
CA ALA A 99 -9.13 9.61 0.79
C ALA A 99 -7.64 9.87 0.56
N LEU A 100 -6.88 8.78 0.50
CA LEU A 100 -5.45 8.82 0.19
C LEU A 100 -5.12 7.54 -0.54
N MET A 101 -4.29 7.64 -1.59
CA MET A 101 -4.00 6.51 -2.46
C MET A 101 -2.50 6.35 -2.65
N PHE A 102 -2.04 5.10 -2.53
CA PHE A 102 -0.65 4.72 -2.83
C PHE A 102 -0.68 3.56 -3.81
N SER A 103 0.13 3.65 -4.86
CA SER A 103 0.23 2.58 -5.86
C SER A 103 1.68 2.17 -6.03
N PHE A 104 1.92 0.87 -6.10
CA PHE A 104 3.26 0.31 -6.28
C PHE A 104 3.29 -0.47 -7.58
N GLY A 105 4.20 -0.10 -8.47
CA GLY A 105 4.30 -0.73 -9.78
C GLY A 105 5.65 -1.39 -10.01
N CYS A 106 5.64 -2.52 -10.70
CA CYS A 106 6.84 -3.11 -11.25
C CYS A 106 6.49 -3.66 -12.63
N THR A 107 7.46 -4.27 -13.32
CA THR A 107 7.23 -4.67 -14.71
C THR A 107 6.06 -5.65 -14.84
N GLY A 108 6.06 -6.70 -14.04
CA GLY A 108 5.00 -7.71 -14.12
C GLY A 108 3.88 -7.55 -13.11
N GLY A 109 4.02 -6.67 -12.14
CA GLY A 109 3.01 -6.53 -11.09
C GLY A 109 2.87 -7.76 -10.23
N GLN A 110 3.94 -8.57 -10.09
CA GLN A 110 3.84 -9.90 -9.52
C GLN A 110 4.64 -10.07 -8.21
N HIS A 111 5.82 -9.50 -8.11
CA HIS A 111 6.71 -9.73 -6.97
C HIS A 111 6.95 -8.49 -6.13
N ARG A 112 7.74 -7.55 -6.65
CA ARG A 112 8.17 -6.37 -5.89
C ARG A 112 7.02 -5.44 -5.53
N SER A 113 6.11 -5.21 -6.48
CA SER A 113 4.95 -4.34 -6.23
C SER A 113 4.00 -4.98 -5.22
N VAL A 114 3.79 -6.29 -5.33
CA VAL A 114 2.88 -7.02 -4.42
C VAL A 114 3.44 -7.00 -3.01
N TYR A 115 4.72 -7.31 -2.85
CA TYR A 115 5.38 -7.27 -1.54
C TYR A 115 5.26 -5.87 -0.92
N SER A 116 5.56 -4.83 -1.72
CA SER A 116 5.57 -3.46 -1.21
C SER A 116 4.19 -2.97 -0.79
N ALA A 117 3.19 -3.21 -1.64
CA ALA A 117 1.82 -2.78 -1.33
C ALA A 117 1.30 -3.49 -0.09
N GLN A 118 1.56 -4.80 0.02
CA GLN A 118 1.12 -5.58 1.17
C GLN A 118 1.70 -5.02 2.45
N HIS A 119 2.99 -4.74 2.46
CA HIS A 119 3.67 -4.27 3.66
C HIS A 119 3.26 -2.85 4.03
N LEU A 120 3.06 -1.97 3.06
CA LEU A 120 2.59 -0.62 3.38
C LEU A 120 1.18 -0.66 3.95
N ALA A 121 0.29 -1.47 3.37
CA ALA A 121 -1.08 -1.57 3.86
C ALA A 121 -1.10 -2.04 5.32
N GLU A 122 -0.34 -3.08 5.63
CA GLU A 122 -0.25 -3.60 7.00
C GLU A 122 0.35 -2.57 7.95
N HIS A 123 1.40 -1.89 7.51
CA HIS A 123 2.08 -0.87 8.30
C HIS A 123 1.13 0.27 8.67
N LEU A 124 0.41 0.80 7.69
CA LEU A 124 -0.46 1.95 7.93
C LEU A 124 -1.65 1.57 8.81
N HIS A 125 -2.23 0.40 8.57
CA HIS A 125 -3.34 -0.06 9.40
C HIS A 125 -2.88 -0.28 10.84
N GLN A 126 -1.73 -0.90 11.03
CA GLN A 126 -1.23 -1.19 12.37
C GLN A 126 -0.86 0.10 13.12
N LYS A 127 -0.24 1.03 12.42
CA LYS A 127 0.26 2.25 13.06
C LYS A 127 -0.84 3.25 13.35
N PHE A 128 -1.77 3.44 12.41
CA PHE A 128 -2.77 4.51 12.50
C PHE A 128 -4.19 4.02 12.75
N GLY A 129 -4.46 2.73 12.56
CA GLY A 129 -5.79 2.19 12.75
C GLY A 129 -6.82 2.68 11.75
N VAL A 130 -6.39 3.28 10.65
CA VAL A 130 -7.31 3.75 9.62
C VAL A 130 -7.79 2.58 8.77
N GLU A 131 -8.90 2.77 8.09
CA GLU A 131 -9.37 1.79 7.12
C GLU A 131 -8.39 1.74 5.95
N VAL A 132 -7.98 0.54 5.56
CA VAL A 132 -7.09 0.35 4.42
C VAL A 132 -7.73 -0.66 3.47
N ARG A 133 -7.76 -0.32 2.19
CA ARG A 133 -8.23 -1.21 1.13
C ARG A 133 -7.05 -1.53 0.24
N LEU A 134 -6.64 -2.78 0.25
CA LEU A 134 -5.48 -3.25 -0.48
C LEU A 134 -5.94 -4.05 -1.69
N VAL A 135 -5.44 -3.68 -2.87
CA VAL A 135 -5.80 -4.34 -4.11
C VAL A 135 -4.53 -4.75 -4.84
N HIS A 136 -4.32 -6.06 -4.96
CA HIS A 136 -3.30 -6.60 -5.86
C HIS A 136 -3.98 -6.81 -7.20
N ARG A 137 -3.93 -5.77 -8.03
CA ARG A 137 -4.77 -5.72 -9.23
C ARG A 137 -4.53 -6.88 -10.20
N GLU A 138 -3.26 -7.21 -10.44
CA GLU A 138 -2.96 -8.25 -11.44
C GLU A 138 -3.29 -9.66 -10.95
N GLN A 139 -3.39 -9.85 -9.64
CA GLN A 139 -3.76 -11.14 -9.06
C GLN A 139 -5.26 -11.23 -8.77
N GLY A 140 -5.97 -10.11 -8.84
CA GLY A 140 -7.40 -10.09 -8.50
C GLY A 140 -7.67 -10.31 -7.02
N ILE A 141 -6.75 -9.90 -6.16
CA ILE A 141 -6.87 -10.09 -4.72
C ILE A 141 -7.16 -8.75 -4.05
N GLU A 142 -8.24 -8.71 -3.26
CA GLU A 142 -8.58 -7.51 -2.49
C GLU A 142 -8.66 -7.88 -1.02
N THR A 143 -8.09 -7.02 -0.17
CA THR A 143 -8.10 -7.22 1.27
C THR A 143 -8.59 -5.93 1.92
N PHE A 144 -9.54 -6.09 2.83
CA PHE A 144 -10.11 -4.98 3.57
C PHE A 144 -9.61 -5.01 5.00
N PHE A 145 -9.01 -3.92 5.45
CA PHE A 145 -8.56 -3.75 6.82
C PHE A 145 -9.48 -2.69 7.44
N PRO A 146 -10.43 -3.08 8.30
CA PRO A 146 -11.37 -2.10 8.85
C PRO A 146 -10.68 -1.15 9.81
N ALA A 147 -11.22 0.05 9.91
CA ALA A 147 -10.73 1.00 10.90
C ALA A 147 -10.90 0.41 12.29
N THR A 148 -9.92 0.65 13.15
CA THR A 148 -10.01 0.17 14.52
C THR A 148 -10.61 1.26 15.40
N ALA A 149 -11.25 0.85 16.47
CA ALA A 149 -11.96 1.78 17.33
C ALA A 149 -11.09 2.36 18.44
N SER A 150 -9.81 2.09 18.40
CA SER A 150 -8.94 2.40 19.52
C SER A 150 -8.33 3.78 19.46
N HIS A 151 -8.96 4.69 18.84
CA HIS A 151 -8.45 6.06 18.81
C HIS A 151 -9.31 6.99 19.62
#